data_fcfe871661221f4c47c92e9ee9839b61
#
_entry.id   fcfe871661221f4c47c92e9ee9839b61
#
_cell.length_a   1.000
_cell.length_b   1.000
_cell.length_c   1.000
_cell.angle_alpha   90.00
_cell.angle_beta   90.00
_cell.angle_gamma   90.00
#
_symmetry.space_group_name_H-M   'P 1'
#
loop_
_entity.id
_entity.type
_entity.pdbx_description
1 polymer ?
#
loop_
_entity_poly.entity_id
_entity_poly.type
_entity_poly.pdbx_seq_one_letter_code
_entity_poly.pdbx_strand_id
1 'polypeptide(L)'
;FDEPTAVLTPQEINELMVIMKNLAAEGKSILFITHKLAEIMAVADRCSVLRKGKYIGTVDIKDTTPEKLSAMMVGRDVNFVVDKKPAKTGDVVLSVRNMTVASKQHKNNAVNHVSFDVRRGEIVCIAGIDGNGQSELVYGLSGLEPVKEGTITMNGQDITNMPIRRRITSGMSHIPEDRH
;
A
#
# COMPACT_ATOMS: atom_id res chain seq x y z
N PHE A 1 17.38 -3.73 -14.93
CA PHE A 1 16.69 -3.73 -13.64
C PHE A 1 15.19 -3.86 -13.87
N ASP A 2 14.53 -4.76 -13.16
CA ASP A 2 13.09 -4.95 -13.20
C ASP A 2 12.51 -4.60 -11.81
N GLU A 3 11.71 -3.54 -11.76
CA GLU A 3 11.11 -2.95 -10.56
C GLU A 3 12.08 -2.88 -9.34
N PRO A 4 13.26 -2.29 -9.49
CA PRO A 4 14.33 -2.39 -8.48
C PRO A 4 13.99 -1.73 -7.15
N THR A 5 12.93 -0.96 -7.08
CA THR A 5 12.55 -0.16 -5.91
C THR A 5 11.35 -0.73 -5.14
N ALA A 6 10.87 -1.93 -5.50
CA ALA A 6 9.63 -2.49 -4.95
C ALA A 6 9.68 -2.69 -3.42
N VAL A 7 10.86 -2.99 -2.88
CA VAL A 7 11.08 -3.30 -1.45
C VAL A 7 11.99 -2.29 -0.75
N LEU A 8 12.36 -1.20 -1.42
CA LEU A 8 13.29 -0.21 -0.88
C LEU A 8 12.57 0.90 -0.11
N THR A 9 13.24 1.41 0.91
CA THR A 9 12.82 2.64 1.62
C THR A 9 13.01 3.87 0.72
N PRO A 10 12.35 5.01 0.99
CA PRO A 10 12.54 6.24 0.22
C PRO A 10 14.01 6.72 0.16
N GLN A 11 14.79 6.52 1.24
CA GLN A 11 16.21 6.84 1.25
C GLN A 11 17.00 5.96 0.29
N GLU A 12 16.80 4.64 0.34
CA GLU A 12 17.47 3.68 -0.55
C GLU A 12 17.08 3.91 -2.02
N ILE A 13 15.82 4.31 -2.30
CA ILE A 13 15.40 4.69 -3.66
C ILE A 13 16.22 5.88 -4.16
N ASN A 14 16.38 6.92 -3.35
CA ASN A 14 17.19 8.09 -3.73
C ASN A 14 18.65 7.71 -3.97
N GLU A 15 19.24 6.87 -3.13
CA GLU A 15 20.60 6.36 -3.31
C GLU A 15 20.74 5.56 -4.61
N LEU A 16 19.78 4.68 -4.90
CA LEU A 16 19.77 3.92 -6.16
C LEU A 16 19.70 4.84 -7.38
N MET A 17 18.85 5.90 -7.33
CA MET A 17 18.77 6.87 -8.43
C MET A 17 20.11 7.60 -8.66
N VAL A 18 20.84 7.93 -7.58
CA VAL A 18 22.18 8.53 -7.67
C VAL A 18 23.18 7.54 -8.27
N ILE A 19 23.17 6.28 -7.84
CA ILE A 19 24.04 5.23 -8.40
C ILE A 19 23.79 5.05 -9.89
N MET A 20 22.53 5.00 -10.31
CA MET A 20 22.19 4.86 -11.74
C MET A 20 22.72 6.04 -12.57
N LYS A 21 22.59 7.28 -12.07
CA LYS A 21 23.15 8.47 -12.74
C LYS A 21 24.68 8.42 -12.85
N ASN A 22 25.35 7.98 -11.79
CA ASN A 22 26.81 7.86 -11.79
C ASN A 22 27.28 6.81 -12.80
N LEU A 23 26.61 5.65 -12.85
CA LEU A 23 26.91 4.62 -13.85
C LEU A 23 26.69 5.11 -15.29
N ALA A 24 25.62 5.87 -15.52
CA ALA A 24 25.38 6.48 -16.83
C ALA A 24 26.47 7.50 -17.20
N ALA A 25 26.94 8.30 -16.25
CA ALA A 25 28.05 9.24 -16.44
C ALA A 25 29.37 8.53 -16.74
N GLU A 26 29.58 7.31 -16.26
CA GLU A 26 30.71 6.44 -16.59
C GLU A 26 30.58 5.76 -17.98
N GLY A 27 29.52 6.08 -18.74
CA GLY A 27 29.27 5.51 -20.05
C GLY A 27 28.55 4.17 -20.06
N LYS A 28 27.94 3.76 -18.94
CA LYS A 28 27.08 2.56 -18.89
C LYS A 28 25.69 2.88 -19.39
N SER A 29 25.10 1.97 -20.16
CA SER A 29 23.69 2.05 -20.56
C SER A 29 22.84 1.28 -19.57
N ILE A 30 21.75 1.89 -19.11
CA ILE A 30 20.85 1.31 -18.11
C ILE A 30 19.46 1.17 -18.73
N LEU A 31 18.91 -0.03 -18.65
CA LEU A 31 17.50 -0.32 -18.91
C LEU A 31 16.85 -0.70 -17.61
N PHE A 32 15.81 0.02 -17.19
CA PHE A 32 15.03 -0.36 -16.02
C PHE A 32 13.54 -0.29 -16.30
N ILE A 33 12.79 -1.15 -15.63
CA ILE A 33 11.33 -1.26 -15.72
C ILE A 33 10.76 -0.77 -14.40
N THR A 34 9.82 0.15 -14.47
CA THR A 34 9.07 0.64 -13.31
C THR A 34 7.72 1.21 -13.75
N HIS A 35 6.76 1.21 -12.86
CA HIS A 35 5.49 1.90 -13.02
C HIS A 35 5.40 3.20 -12.20
N LYS A 36 6.47 3.54 -11.47
CA LYS A 36 6.53 4.71 -10.58
C LYS A 36 7.04 5.93 -11.36
N LEU A 37 6.13 6.84 -11.70
CA LEU A 37 6.43 8.02 -12.51
C LEU A 37 7.53 8.91 -11.91
N ALA A 38 7.58 9.04 -10.58
CA ALA A 38 8.60 9.83 -9.90
C ALA A 38 10.02 9.32 -10.19
N GLU A 39 10.22 8.00 -10.24
CA GLU A 39 11.51 7.38 -10.54
C GLU A 39 11.91 7.63 -12.01
N ILE A 40 10.94 7.45 -12.93
CA ILE A 40 11.15 7.72 -14.36
C ILE A 40 11.61 9.17 -14.57
N MET A 41 10.86 10.12 -13.99
CA MET A 41 11.17 11.55 -14.11
C MET A 41 12.51 11.94 -13.46
N ALA A 42 12.93 11.19 -12.42
CA ALA A 42 14.15 11.50 -11.68
C ALA A 42 15.43 11.07 -12.39
N VAL A 43 15.43 9.94 -13.14
CA VAL A 43 16.68 9.33 -13.59
C VAL A 43 16.73 9.02 -15.09
N ALA A 44 15.59 8.82 -15.76
CA ALA A 44 15.59 8.39 -17.15
C ALA A 44 15.85 9.57 -18.12
N ASP A 45 16.49 9.29 -19.24
CA ASP A 45 16.61 10.22 -20.37
C ASP A 45 15.36 10.12 -21.27
N ARG A 46 14.87 8.90 -21.47
CA ARG A 46 13.69 8.61 -22.29
C ARG A 46 12.88 7.47 -21.70
N CYS A 47 11.60 7.45 -21.96
CA CYS A 47 10.68 6.41 -21.51
C CYS A 47 9.93 5.80 -22.70
N SER A 48 9.97 4.46 -22.81
CA SER A 48 9.15 3.69 -23.73
C SER A 48 7.97 3.10 -22.98
N VAL A 49 6.75 3.38 -23.43
CA VAL A 49 5.53 2.94 -22.76
C VAL A 49 4.97 1.69 -23.43
N LEU A 50 4.74 0.66 -22.63
CA LEU A 50 4.03 -0.56 -23.00
C LEU A 50 2.66 -0.60 -22.33
N ARG A 51 1.63 -1.01 -23.05
CA ARG A 51 0.28 -1.16 -22.52
C ARG A 51 -0.40 -2.37 -23.13
N LYS A 52 -0.83 -3.31 -22.28
CA LYS A 52 -1.48 -4.57 -22.71
C LYS A 52 -0.68 -5.30 -23.80
N GLY A 53 0.65 -5.39 -23.61
CA GLY A 53 1.57 -6.05 -24.53
C GLY A 53 1.87 -5.26 -25.82
N LYS A 54 1.35 -4.04 -25.97
CA LYS A 54 1.58 -3.21 -27.15
C LYS A 54 2.51 -2.05 -26.83
N TYR A 55 3.43 -1.76 -27.75
CA TYR A 55 4.24 -0.55 -27.74
C TYR A 55 3.35 0.67 -28.06
N ILE A 56 3.34 1.67 -27.18
CA ILE A 56 2.54 2.89 -27.32
C ILE A 56 3.36 4.04 -27.88
N GLY A 57 4.64 4.10 -27.52
CA GLY A 57 5.56 5.13 -27.97
C GLY A 57 6.73 5.33 -27.02
N THR A 58 7.70 6.11 -27.47
CA THR A 58 8.85 6.58 -26.68
C THR A 58 8.81 8.11 -26.61
N VAL A 59 9.08 8.64 -25.44
CA VAL A 59 9.16 10.08 -25.18
C VAL A 59 10.46 10.42 -24.46
N ASP A 60 11.04 11.57 -24.75
CA ASP A 60 12.13 12.13 -23.97
C ASP A 60 11.58 12.74 -22.68
N ILE A 61 12.24 12.48 -21.56
CA ILE A 61 11.75 12.92 -20.23
C ILE A 61 11.70 14.45 -20.13
N LYS A 62 12.65 15.14 -20.75
CA LYS A 62 12.68 16.62 -20.79
C LYS A 62 11.45 17.24 -21.49
N ASP A 63 10.77 16.49 -22.38
CA ASP A 63 9.67 16.97 -23.23
C ASP A 63 8.31 16.42 -22.81
N THR A 64 8.24 15.74 -21.66
CA THR A 64 7.03 15.10 -21.14
C THR A 64 6.72 15.53 -19.71
N THR A 65 5.56 15.11 -19.22
CA THR A 65 5.11 15.31 -17.83
C THR A 65 4.57 14.01 -17.24
N PRO A 66 4.51 13.89 -15.91
CA PRO A 66 3.90 12.71 -15.25
C PRO A 66 2.48 12.42 -15.76
N GLU A 67 1.68 13.46 -16.02
CA GLU A 67 0.30 13.33 -16.51
C GLU A 67 0.27 12.71 -17.91
N LYS A 68 1.13 13.18 -18.81
CA LYS A 68 1.26 12.63 -20.18
C LYS A 68 1.71 11.17 -20.15
N LEU A 69 2.73 10.84 -19.36
CA LEU A 69 3.19 9.45 -19.20
C LEU A 69 2.07 8.57 -18.63
N SER A 70 1.36 9.04 -17.60
CA SER A 70 0.24 8.31 -17.02
C SER A 70 -0.86 8.06 -18.06
N ALA A 71 -1.23 9.08 -18.86
CA ALA A 71 -2.23 8.94 -19.91
C ALA A 71 -1.81 7.88 -20.95
N MET A 72 -0.52 7.84 -21.33
CA MET A 72 0.02 6.80 -22.23
C MET A 72 -0.08 5.41 -21.61
N MET A 73 0.26 5.25 -20.31
CA MET A 73 0.23 3.99 -19.59
C MET A 73 -1.20 3.47 -19.41
N VAL A 74 -2.13 4.33 -19.00
CA VAL A 74 -3.53 3.96 -18.70
C VAL A 74 -4.40 3.97 -19.96
N GLY A 75 -4.12 4.85 -20.92
CA GLY A 75 -4.88 5.01 -22.18
C GLY A 75 -6.07 5.95 -22.08
N ARG A 76 -6.13 6.75 -21.04
CA ARG A 76 -7.08 7.85 -20.84
C ARG A 76 -6.43 8.92 -19.97
N ASP A 77 -6.95 10.11 -20.00
CA ASP A 77 -6.53 11.15 -19.07
C ASP A 77 -6.76 10.71 -17.63
N VAL A 78 -5.75 10.89 -16.80
CA VAL A 78 -5.77 10.54 -15.39
C VAL A 78 -5.77 11.83 -14.59
N ASN A 79 -6.83 12.05 -13.85
CA ASN A 79 -6.87 13.14 -12.88
C ASN A 79 -6.27 12.63 -11.55
N PHE A 80 -5.13 13.18 -11.16
CA PHE A 80 -4.46 12.86 -9.88
C PHE A 80 -5.09 13.60 -8.69
N VAL A 81 -5.97 14.56 -8.96
CA VAL A 81 -6.66 15.32 -7.92
C VAL A 81 -8.02 14.69 -7.67
N VAL A 82 -8.21 14.16 -6.48
CA VAL A 82 -9.52 13.70 -6.02
C VAL A 82 -10.24 14.90 -5.38
N ASP A 83 -11.28 15.39 -6.04
CA ASP A 83 -12.17 16.39 -5.45
C ASP A 83 -13.01 15.72 -4.34
N LYS A 84 -12.47 15.78 -3.12
CA LYS A 84 -13.05 15.17 -1.93
C LYS A 84 -13.46 16.26 -0.95
N LYS A 85 -14.75 16.29 -0.60
CA LYS A 85 -15.23 17.13 0.49
C LYS A 85 -14.57 16.72 1.81
N PRO A 86 -14.35 17.65 2.74
CA PRO A 86 -13.86 17.32 4.08
C PRO A 86 -14.70 16.22 4.72
N ALA A 87 -14.05 15.22 5.31
CA ALA A 87 -14.73 14.13 5.97
C ALA A 87 -15.52 14.66 7.19
N LYS A 88 -16.78 14.28 7.28
CA LYS A 88 -17.58 14.47 8.50
C LYS A 88 -17.51 13.17 9.29
N THR A 89 -16.65 13.14 10.30
CA THR A 89 -16.51 11.99 11.18
C THR A 89 -17.70 11.89 12.13
N GLY A 90 -18.28 10.70 12.23
CA GLY A 90 -19.40 10.37 13.12
C GLY A 90 -18.96 9.58 14.34
N ASP A 91 -19.86 8.71 14.84
CA ASP A 91 -19.62 7.84 15.96
C ASP A 91 -18.57 6.78 15.69
N VAL A 92 -18.00 6.20 16.76
CA VAL A 92 -17.09 5.07 16.68
C VAL A 92 -17.82 3.86 16.11
N VAL A 93 -17.33 3.32 15.00
CA VAL A 93 -17.90 2.15 14.32
C VAL A 93 -17.07 0.90 14.54
N LEU A 94 -15.77 1.03 14.75
CA LEU A 94 -14.88 -0.06 15.13
C LEU A 94 -14.07 0.37 16.36
N SER A 95 -14.07 -0.46 17.39
CA SER A 95 -13.27 -0.26 18.59
C SER A 95 -12.47 -1.50 18.89
N VAL A 96 -11.17 -1.34 19.02
CA VAL A 96 -10.21 -2.39 19.37
C VAL A 96 -9.62 -2.05 20.72
N ARG A 97 -9.60 -3.01 21.65
CA ARG A 97 -9.09 -2.83 23.01
C ARG A 97 -8.15 -3.96 23.39
N ASN A 98 -6.90 -3.61 23.69
CA ASN A 98 -5.86 -4.52 24.16
C ASN A 98 -5.70 -5.79 23.31
N MET A 99 -5.88 -5.65 21.99
CA MET A 99 -5.83 -6.77 21.07
C MET A 99 -4.44 -7.36 21.00
N THR A 100 -4.35 -8.67 21.20
CA THR A 100 -3.13 -9.45 21.13
C THR A 100 -3.32 -10.60 20.14
N VAL A 101 -2.41 -10.74 19.17
CA VAL A 101 -2.39 -11.83 18.18
C VAL A 101 -1.04 -12.50 18.22
N ALA A 102 -1.01 -13.83 18.24
CA ALA A 102 0.22 -14.61 18.23
C ALA A 102 0.96 -14.48 16.90
N SER A 103 2.29 -14.50 16.94
CA SER A 103 3.09 -14.65 15.72
C SER A 103 3.12 -16.12 15.29
N LYS A 104 3.05 -16.37 13.98
CA LYS A 104 3.27 -17.72 13.41
C LYS A 104 4.78 -18.04 13.25
N GLN A 105 5.61 -17.00 13.17
CA GLN A 105 7.04 -17.14 12.89
C GLN A 105 7.89 -17.13 14.16
N HIS A 106 7.43 -16.48 15.22
CA HIS A 106 8.18 -16.26 16.45
C HIS A 106 7.37 -16.70 17.67
N LYS A 107 8.08 -16.97 18.78
CA LYS A 107 7.43 -17.32 20.08
C LYS A 107 6.69 -16.15 20.73
N ASN A 108 6.95 -14.93 20.28
CA ASN A 108 6.34 -13.71 20.80
C ASN A 108 5.01 -13.41 20.09
N ASN A 109 4.22 -12.49 20.64
CA ASN A 109 3.03 -11.98 19.96
C ASN A 109 3.46 -11.04 18.81
N ALA A 110 2.81 -11.15 17.66
CA ALA A 110 3.00 -10.24 16.55
C ALA A 110 2.28 -8.91 16.79
N VAL A 111 1.10 -8.97 17.44
CA VAL A 111 0.34 -7.82 17.92
C VAL A 111 0.25 -7.92 19.43
N ASN A 112 0.59 -6.85 20.14
CA ASN A 112 0.68 -6.88 21.60
C ASN A 112 -0.06 -5.69 22.22
N HIS A 113 -1.23 -5.93 22.82
CA HIS A 113 -2.08 -4.96 23.50
C HIS A 113 -2.43 -3.71 22.68
N VAL A 114 -2.70 -3.86 21.39
CA VAL A 114 -3.04 -2.75 20.51
C VAL A 114 -4.47 -2.28 20.75
N SER A 115 -4.66 -0.98 20.86
CA SER A 115 -5.97 -0.34 21.05
C SER A 115 -6.11 0.86 20.14
N PHE A 116 -7.25 0.98 19.43
CA PHE A 116 -7.61 2.13 18.60
C PHE A 116 -9.10 2.12 18.29
N ASP A 117 -9.59 3.26 17.83
CA ASP A 117 -10.95 3.43 17.35
C ASP A 117 -10.94 3.89 15.90
N VAL A 118 -11.99 3.51 15.15
CA VAL A 118 -12.28 4.05 13.82
C VAL A 118 -13.71 4.60 13.84
N ARG A 119 -13.85 5.85 13.39
CA ARG A 119 -15.14 6.54 13.35
C ARG A 119 -15.79 6.41 11.97
N ARG A 120 -17.08 6.59 11.92
CA ARG A 120 -17.82 6.63 10.65
C ARG A 120 -17.28 7.75 9.75
N GLY A 121 -16.97 7.42 8.48
CA GLY A 121 -16.41 8.36 7.51
C GLY A 121 -14.95 8.75 7.75
N GLU A 122 -14.25 8.06 8.66
CA GLU A 122 -12.83 8.24 8.94
C GLU A 122 -11.98 7.26 8.13
N ILE A 123 -10.78 7.68 7.76
CA ILE A 123 -9.73 6.82 7.22
C ILE A 123 -8.61 6.78 8.26
N VAL A 124 -8.37 5.61 8.85
CA VAL A 124 -7.25 5.38 9.77
C VAL A 124 -6.17 4.62 9.03
N CYS A 125 -4.96 5.16 9.03
CA CYS A 125 -3.79 4.51 8.46
C CYS A 125 -2.97 3.84 9.56
N ILE A 126 -2.59 2.59 9.35
CA ILE A 126 -1.65 1.85 10.20
C ILE A 126 -0.34 1.76 9.43
N ALA A 127 0.67 2.48 9.88
CA ALA A 127 1.98 2.53 9.25
C ALA A 127 2.99 1.66 10.01
N GLY A 128 3.92 1.07 9.29
CA GLY A 128 5.01 0.27 9.84
C GLY A 128 5.87 -0.32 8.74
N ILE A 129 7.08 -0.76 9.10
CA ILE A 129 7.95 -1.52 8.23
C ILE A 129 7.39 -2.94 8.12
N ASP A 130 7.61 -3.60 6.99
CA ASP A 130 7.18 -4.98 6.77
C ASP A 130 7.67 -5.91 7.91
N GLY A 131 6.80 -6.85 8.33
CA GLY A 131 7.08 -7.76 9.43
C GLY A 131 6.79 -7.22 10.85
N ASN A 132 6.25 -6.01 11.01
CA ASN A 132 5.93 -5.43 12.32
C ASN A 132 4.53 -5.77 12.85
N GLY A 133 3.85 -6.79 12.28
CA GLY A 133 2.58 -7.29 12.77
C GLY A 133 1.33 -6.69 12.13
N GLN A 134 1.48 -5.89 11.06
CA GLN A 134 0.34 -5.30 10.36
C GLN A 134 -0.58 -6.37 9.77
N SER A 135 -0.02 -7.39 9.14
CA SER A 135 -0.77 -8.50 8.56
C SER A 135 -1.53 -9.28 9.64
N GLU A 136 -0.88 -9.59 10.77
CA GLU A 136 -1.52 -10.28 11.89
C GLU A 136 -2.61 -9.43 12.56
N LEU A 137 -2.41 -8.11 12.62
CA LEU A 137 -3.45 -7.19 13.09
C LEU A 137 -4.71 -7.28 12.19
N VAL A 138 -4.53 -7.20 10.88
CA VAL A 138 -5.62 -7.29 9.90
C VAL A 138 -6.27 -8.67 9.95
N TYR A 139 -5.49 -9.74 10.08
CA TYR A 139 -6.02 -11.10 10.18
C TYR A 139 -6.82 -11.32 11.47
N GLY A 140 -6.39 -10.78 12.59
CA GLY A 140 -7.17 -10.79 13.83
C GLY A 140 -8.47 -9.99 13.70
N LEU A 141 -8.44 -8.81 13.08
CA LEU A 141 -9.62 -7.98 12.81
C LEU A 141 -10.62 -8.70 11.88
N SER A 142 -10.14 -9.34 10.84
CA SER A 142 -11.00 -10.07 9.88
C SER A 142 -11.46 -11.44 10.37
N GLY A 143 -10.79 -11.99 11.41
CA GLY A 143 -11.08 -13.31 11.97
C GLY A 143 -10.37 -14.45 11.27
N LEU A 144 -9.37 -14.15 10.44
CA LEU A 144 -8.47 -15.13 9.82
C LEU A 144 -7.49 -15.72 10.84
N GLU A 145 -7.12 -14.94 11.86
CA GLU A 145 -6.33 -15.38 13.01
C GLU A 145 -7.13 -15.17 14.30
N PRO A 146 -6.97 -16.06 15.27
CA PRO A 146 -7.63 -15.92 16.57
C PRO A 146 -7.01 -14.75 17.36
N VAL A 147 -7.86 -13.98 18.00
CA VAL A 147 -7.46 -12.97 18.99
C VAL A 147 -7.17 -13.71 20.29
N LYS A 148 -5.94 -13.59 20.80
CA LYS A 148 -5.50 -14.23 22.04
C LYS A 148 -6.01 -13.51 23.29
N GLU A 149 -5.99 -12.18 23.23
CA GLU A 149 -6.43 -11.27 24.29
C GLU A 149 -7.04 -10.01 23.71
N GLY A 150 -7.91 -9.36 24.47
CA GLY A 150 -8.57 -8.12 24.07
C GLY A 150 -9.94 -8.31 23.45
N THR A 151 -10.53 -7.23 22.98
CA THR A 151 -11.89 -7.22 22.40
C THR A 151 -11.95 -6.35 21.15
N ILE A 152 -12.80 -6.76 20.22
CA ILE A 152 -13.12 -6.05 18.99
C ILE A 152 -14.62 -5.83 18.96
N THR A 153 -15.06 -4.58 18.93
CA THR A 153 -16.49 -4.26 18.77
C THR A 153 -16.69 -3.51 17.44
N MET A 154 -17.74 -3.86 16.73
CA MET A 154 -18.14 -3.20 15.50
C MET A 154 -19.63 -2.79 15.59
N ASN A 155 -19.92 -1.51 15.38
CA ASN A 155 -21.26 -0.92 15.55
C ASN A 155 -21.90 -1.31 16.92
N GLY A 156 -21.11 -1.34 17.98
CA GLY A 156 -21.55 -1.72 19.34
C GLY A 156 -21.69 -3.22 19.59
N GLN A 157 -21.46 -4.07 18.58
CA GLN A 157 -21.51 -5.53 18.72
C GLN A 157 -20.10 -6.09 18.91
N ASP A 158 -19.91 -6.96 19.89
CA ASP A 158 -18.67 -7.72 20.05
C ASP A 158 -18.52 -8.74 18.91
N ILE A 159 -17.43 -8.62 18.18
CA ILE A 159 -17.08 -9.50 17.06
C ILE A 159 -15.79 -10.30 17.31
N THR A 160 -15.23 -10.24 18.50
CA THR A 160 -13.91 -10.82 18.86
C THR A 160 -13.79 -12.28 18.44
N ASN A 161 -14.80 -13.09 18.74
CA ASN A 161 -14.85 -14.52 18.42
C ASN A 161 -15.85 -14.85 17.30
N MET A 162 -16.32 -13.82 16.58
CA MET A 162 -17.32 -14.00 15.54
C MET A 162 -16.69 -14.65 14.30
N PRO A 163 -17.33 -15.69 13.70
CA PRO A 163 -16.86 -16.31 12.46
C PRO A 163 -16.76 -15.30 11.31
N ILE A 164 -15.80 -15.49 10.42
CA ILE A 164 -15.51 -14.60 9.27
C ILE A 164 -16.77 -14.24 8.48
N ARG A 165 -17.57 -15.25 8.11
CA ARG A 165 -18.81 -15.04 7.35
C ARG A 165 -19.77 -14.07 8.07
N ARG A 166 -19.89 -14.16 9.39
CA ARG A 166 -20.75 -13.24 10.16
C ARG A 166 -20.17 -11.84 10.24
N ARG A 167 -18.83 -11.68 10.34
CA ARG A 167 -18.19 -10.35 10.26
C ARG A 167 -18.49 -9.69 8.93
N ILE A 168 -18.38 -10.42 7.82
CA ILE A 168 -18.70 -9.92 6.49
C ILE A 168 -20.17 -9.50 6.38
N THR A 169 -21.10 -10.34 6.84
CA THR A 169 -22.54 -10.01 6.79
C THR A 169 -22.93 -8.88 7.73
N SER A 170 -22.12 -8.57 8.75
CA SER A 170 -22.28 -7.40 9.62
C SER A 170 -21.72 -6.11 9.04
N GLY A 171 -21.16 -6.15 7.80
CA GLY A 171 -20.70 -4.98 7.07
C GLY A 171 -19.19 -4.78 7.04
N MET A 172 -18.39 -5.77 7.49
CA MET A 172 -16.93 -5.73 7.35
C MET A 172 -16.53 -6.21 5.96
N SER A 173 -15.64 -5.47 5.29
CA SER A 173 -14.98 -5.91 4.06
C SER A 173 -13.49 -5.95 4.27
N HIS A 174 -12.82 -6.92 3.66
CA HIS A 174 -11.38 -7.09 3.72
C HIS A 174 -10.84 -7.22 2.30
N ILE A 175 -9.84 -6.42 1.98
CA ILE A 175 -9.04 -6.55 0.76
C ILE A 175 -7.71 -7.18 1.19
N PRO A 176 -7.44 -8.44 0.80
CA PRO A 176 -6.21 -9.12 1.21
C PRO A 176 -4.98 -8.48 0.54
N GLU A 177 -3.84 -8.60 1.20
CA GLU A 177 -2.54 -8.17 0.69
C GLU A 177 -2.13 -9.02 -0.52
N ASP A 178 -2.36 -10.32 -0.44
CA ASP A 178 -2.12 -11.26 -1.54
C ASP A 178 -3.21 -11.14 -2.60
N ARG A 179 -2.79 -11.11 -3.86
CA ARG A 179 -3.67 -10.99 -5.04
C ARG A 179 -4.04 -12.34 -5.67
N HIS A 180 -3.58 -13.45 -5.08
CA HIS A 180 -3.78 -14.82 -5.58
C HIS A 180 -4.86 -15.59 -4.85
#